data_1d4438d049e5140f2a1a55de10cc1864
#
_entry.id   1d4438d049e5140f2a1a55de10cc1864
#
_cell.length_a   1.000
_cell.length_b   1.000
_cell.length_c   1.000
_cell.angle_alpha   90.00
_cell.angle_beta   90.00
_cell.angle_gamma   90.00
#
_symmetry.space_group_name_H-M   'P 1'
#
loop_
_entity.id
_entity.type
_entity.pdbx_description
1 polymer ?
#
loop_
_entity_poly.entity_id
_entity_poly.type
_entity_poly.pdbx_seq_one_letter_code
_entity_poly.pdbx_strand_id
1 'polypeptide(L)'
;MNKEISRRDFLRTSGKGLLGVAAVSMIPAAMAETAAPQIGAPAYPWTYHKLDKKAVQDRAFTNFGLYGGCCSSVASAIIEELAEQYGYPYNQINPRMFANGGGGYGRKTLCGSLGGACAVLGLFCEGKDAG
;
A
#
# COMPACT_ATOMS: atom_id res chain seq x y z
N MET A 1 -23.20 13.23 -28.59
CA MET A 1 -24.12 12.32 -27.86
C MET A 1 -23.25 11.20 -27.28
N ASN A 2 -22.88 11.32 -26.02
CA ASN A 2 -22.13 10.25 -25.32
C ASN A 2 -23.14 9.21 -24.85
N LYS A 3 -23.05 8.00 -25.41
CA LYS A 3 -23.87 6.87 -25.01
C LYS A 3 -23.25 6.30 -23.73
N GLU A 4 -23.92 6.48 -22.60
CA GLU A 4 -23.50 5.85 -21.34
C GLU A 4 -23.60 4.33 -21.48
N ILE A 5 -22.45 3.66 -21.29
CA ILE A 5 -22.37 2.20 -21.33
C ILE A 5 -22.87 1.67 -19.99
N SER A 6 -24.00 0.98 -20.00
CA SER A 6 -24.56 0.31 -18.83
C SER A 6 -23.64 -0.82 -18.35
N ARG A 7 -23.59 -1.08 -17.03
CA ARG A 7 -22.85 -2.23 -16.45
C ARG A 7 -23.26 -3.57 -17.08
N ARG A 8 -24.52 -3.69 -17.50
CA ARG A 8 -25.04 -4.88 -18.23
C ARG A 8 -24.44 -5.00 -19.61
N ASP A 9 -24.25 -3.89 -20.32
CA ASP A 9 -23.70 -3.89 -21.68
C ASP A 9 -22.20 -4.24 -21.64
N PHE A 10 -21.48 -3.77 -20.60
CA PHE A 10 -20.10 -4.13 -20.37
C PHE A 10 -19.94 -5.65 -20.17
N LEU A 11 -20.75 -6.26 -19.32
CA LEU A 11 -20.68 -7.70 -19.05
C LEU A 11 -21.08 -8.55 -20.27
N ARG A 12 -22.06 -8.10 -21.07
CA ARG A 12 -22.45 -8.77 -22.32
C ARG A 12 -21.36 -8.72 -23.38
N THR A 13 -20.65 -7.59 -23.47
CA THR A 13 -19.58 -7.41 -24.46
C THR A 13 -18.34 -8.21 -24.08
N SER A 14 -18.00 -8.26 -22.80
CA SER A 14 -16.88 -9.06 -22.29
C SER A 14 -17.11 -10.58 -22.43
N GLY A 15 -18.37 -11.04 -22.29
CA GLY A 15 -18.72 -12.46 -22.46
C GLY A 15 -18.66 -12.98 -23.90
N LYS A 16 -18.79 -12.11 -24.90
CA LYS A 16 -18.73 -12.51 -26.32
C LYS A 16 -17.30 -12.60 -26.88
N GLY A 17 -16.32 -12.03 -26.20
CA GLY A 17 -14.90 -12.08 -26.59
C GLY A 17 -14.18 -13.38 -26.24
N LEU A 18 -14.78 -14.25 -25.43
CA LEU A 18 -14.13 -15.47 -24.93
C LEU A 18 -14.28 -16.72 -25.83
N LEU A 19 -15.06 -16.63 -26.92
CA LEU A 19 -15.26 -17.77 -27.84
C LEU A 19 -14.43 -17.69 -29.13
N GLY A 20 -13.53 -16.74 -29.25
CA GLY A 20 -12.74 -16.50 -30.47
C GLY A 20 -11.26 -16.77 -30.40
N VAL A 21 -10.70 -17.28 -29.28
CA VAL A 21 -9.25 -17.52 -29.13
C VAL A 21 -8.95 -19.01 -28.89
N ALA A 22 -9.44 -19.84 -29.80
CA ALA A 22 -9.04 -21.28 -29.84
C ALA A 22 -8.02 -21.57 -30.97
N ALA A 23 -7.23 -20.60 -31.40
CA ALA A 23 -6.29 -20.82 -32.51
C ALA A 23 -4.98 -20.01 -32.41
N VAL A 24 -4.36 -19.92 -31.22
CA VAL A 24 -2.93 -19.58 -31.14
C VAL A 24 -2.30 -20.37 -29.99
N SER A 25 -2.23 -21.66 -30.15
CA SER A 25 -1.47 -22.59 -29.30
C SER A 25 -0.20 -23.08 -30.01
N MET A 26 0.63 -22.14 -30.47
CA MET A 26 2.02 -22.41 -30.83
C MET A 26 2.91 -21.25 -30.41
N ILE A 27 2.91 -20.94 -29.10
CA ILE A 27 4.01 -20.21 -28.48
C ILE A 27 4.96 -21.29 -27.97
N PRO A 28 6.21 -21.36 -28.47
CA PRO A 28 7.17 -22.30 -27.95
C PRO A 28 7.33 -22.07 -26.43
N ALA A 29 7.25 -23.13 -25.66
CA ALA A 29 7.41 -23.17 -24.21
C ALA A 29 8.84 -22.85 -23.74
N ALA A 30 9.45 -21.80 -24.30
CA ALA A 30 10.80 -21.33 -23.98
C ALA A 30 10.83 -19.96 -23.28
N MET A 31 9.67 -19.38 -22.96
CA MET A 31 9.61 -18.36 -21.92
C MET A 31 9.18 -19.03 -20.63
N ALA A 32 10.07 -19.81 -20.06
CA ALA A 32 10.03 -20.06 -18.63
C ALA A 32 10.12 -18.68 -17.96
N GLU A 33 8.97 -18.14 -17.63
CA GLU A 33 8.84 -17.04 -16.71
C GLU A 33 9.63 -17.47 -15.46
N THR A 34 10.83 -16.95 -15.32
CA THR A 34 11.59 -17.07 -14.09
C THR A 34 10.71 -16.42 -13.05
N ALA A 35 9.87 -17.24 -12.40
CA ALA A 35 9.06 -16.79 -11.27
C ALA A 35 10.05 -16.14 -10.31
N ALA A 36 9.93 -14.82 -10.17
CA ALA A 36 10.69 -14.09 -9.15
C ALA A 36 10.52 -14.87 -7.83
N PRO A 37 11.57 -15.06 -7.05
CA PRO A 37 11.48 -15.82 -5.82
C PRO A 37 10.32 -15.23 -5.01
N GLN A 38 9.30 -16.03 -4.77
CA GLN A 38 8.14 -15.63 -3.98
C GLN A 38 8.66 -15.50 -2.55
N ILE A 39 9.00 -14.27 -2.18
CA ILE A 39 9.26 -13.94 -0.79
C ILE A 39 7.94 -14.17 -0.08
N GLY A 40 7.87 -15.18 0.78
CA GLY A 40 6.67 -15.49 1.54
C GLY A 40 6.19 -14.25 2.31
N ALA A 41 4.89 -14.15 2.53
CA ALA A 41 4.34 -13.06 3.35
C ALA A 41 5.04 -13.04 4.72
N PRO A 42 5.41 -11.86 5.24
CA PRO A 42 6.08 -11.75 6.52
C PRO A 42 5.14 -12.22 7.63
N ALA A 43 5.70 -12.90 8.63
CA ALA A 43 4.92 -13.27 9.81
C ALA A 43 4.43 -11.99 10.53
N TYR A 44 3.17 -12.00 10.94
CA TYR A 44 2.58 -10.91 11.70
C TYR A 44 2.48 -11.30 13.18
N PRO A 45 2.74 -10.37 14.12
CA PRO A 45 3.15 -8.98 13.95
C PRO A 45 4.60 -8.85 13.45
N TRP A 46 4.90 -7.75 12.73
CA TRP A 46 6.24 -7.49 12.25
C TRP A 46 7.18 -7.14 13.39
N THR A 47 8.46 -7.41 13.20
CA THR A 47 9.47 -7.07 14.22
C THR A 47 9.59 -5.55 14.37
N TYR A 48 9.47 -5.04 15.59
CA TYR A 48 9.73 -3.63 15.87
C TYR A 48 11.24 -3.39 16.03
N HIS A 49 11.72 -2.35 15.35
CA HIS A 49 13.09 -1.87 15.49
C HIS A 49 13.08 -0.43 16.01
N LYS A 50 13.91 -0.16 17.01
CA LYS A 50 14.02 1.17 17.59
C LYS A 50 14.68 2.12 16.59
N LEU A 51 13.98 3.18 16.21
CA LEU A 51 14.45 4.22 15.32
C LEU A 51 15.03 5.41 16.09
N ASP A 52 15.92 6.15 15.43
CA ASP A 52 16.36 7.46 15.93
C ASP A 52 15.22 8.47 15.79
N LYS A 53 14.85 9.09 16.90
CA LYS A 53 13.72 10.03 16.95
C LYS A 53 13.95 11.26 16.07
N LYS A 54 15.18 11.74 16.01
CA LYS A 54 15.50 12.94 15.24
C LYS A 54 15.43 12.67 13.76
N ALA A 55 15.94 11.52 13.30
CA ALA A 55 15.85 11.10 11.91
C ALA A 55 14.39 10.99 11.47
N VAL A 56 13.54 10.33 12.26
CA VAL A 56 12.10 10.23 11.96
C VAL A 56 11.43 11.59 11.91
N GLN A 57 11.75 12.52 12.82
CA GLN A 57 11.19 13.86 12.82
C GLN A 57 11.57 14.66 11.58
N ASP A 58 12.85 14.65 11.20
CA ASP A 58 13.35 15.38 10.05
C ASP A 58 12.75 14.81 8.74
N ARG A 59 12.65 13.50 8.66
CA ARG A 59 11.98 12.83 7.54
C ARG A 59 10.49 13.18 7.48
N ALA A 60 9.78 13.19 8.62
CA ALA A 60 8.37 13.56 8.66
C ALA A 60 8.13 14.98 8.19
N PHE A 61 9.02 15.91 8.57
CA PHE A 61 8.96 17.29 8.10
C PHE A 61 9.14 17.38 6.58
N THR A 62 10.12 16.67 6.03
CA THR A 62 10.37 16.60 4.59
C THR A 62 9.18 15.96 3.87
N ASN A 63 8.68 14.85 4.37
CA ASN A 63 7.59 14.09 3.77
C ASN A 63 6.25 14.83 3.81
N PHE A 64 6.08 15.78 4.72
CA PHE A 64 4.89 16.65 4.71
C PHE A 64 4.77 17.44 3.39
N GLY A 65 5.89 17.91 2.86
CA GLY A 65 5.94 18.59 1.56
C GLY A 65 5.80 17.62 0.37
N LEU A 66 6.32 16.39 0.51
CA LEU A 66 6.34 15.41 -0.59
C LEU A 66 5.03 14.67 -0.78
N TYR A 67 4.39 14.25 0.30
CA TYR A 67 3.20 13.39 0.24
C TYR A 67 1.91 14.15 0.55
N GLY A 68 2.02 15.35 1.10
CA GLY A 68 0.89 16.19 1.46
C GLY A 68 0.04 15.62 2.59
N GLY A 69 0.04 16.30 3.73
CA GLY A 69 -0.82 15.94 4.84
C GLY A 69 -0.13 15.23 6.00
N CYS A 70 -0.72 15.43 7.17
CA CYS A 70 -0.15 15.01 8.45
C CYS A 70 -0.11 13.49 8.65
N CYS A 71 -1.07 12.75 8.09
CA CYS A 71 -1.12 11.28 8.22
C CYS A 71 0.01 10.63 7.42
N SER A 72 0.11 10.97 6.14
CA SER A 72 1.14 10.43 5.26
C SER A 72 2.54 10.79 5.71
N SER A 73 2.78 12.02 6.19
CA SER A 73 4.11 12.45 6.62
C SER A 73 4.63 11.64 7.81
N VAL A 74 3.79 11.38 8.81
CA VAL A 74 4.18 10.59 9.98
C VAL A 74 4.33 9.11 9.63
N ALA A 75 3.35 8.53 8.94
CA ALA A 75 3.39 7.13 8.57
C ALA A 75 4.58 6.82 7.65
N SER A 76 4.79 7.63 6.61
CA SER A 76 5.89 7.44 5.68
C SER A 76 7.25 7.57 6.35
N ALA A 77 7.43 8.53 7.24
CA ALA A 77 8.71 8.74 7.92
C ALA A 77 9.16 7.49 8.70
N ILE A 78 8.24 6.86 9.41
CA ILE A 78 8.55 5.65 10.18
C ILE A 78 8.82 4.47 9.25
N ILE A 79 7.98 4.28 8.23
CA ILE A 79 8.10 3.15 7.29
C ILE A 79 9.37 3.26 6.46
N GLU A 80 9.69 4.45 5.96
CA GLU A 80 10.88 4.66 5.14
C GLU A 80 12.16 4.49 5.93
N GLU A 81 12.22 4.97 7.19
CA GLU A 81 13.37 4.71 8.06
C GLU A 81 13.57 3.21 8.30
N LEU A 82 12.49 2.48 8.54
CA LEU A 82 12.56 1.02 8.69
C LEU A 82 12.98 0.34 7.39
N ALA A 83 12.44 0.79 6.26
CA ALA A 83 12.75 0.23 4.95
C ALA A 83 14.20 0.45 4.54
N GLU A 84 14.76 1.63 4.83
CA GLU A 84 16.16 1.94 4.54
C GLU A 84 17.15 1.13 5.41
N GLN A 85 16.80 0.92 6.69
CA GLN A 85 17.70 0.24 7.62
C GLN A 85 17.57 -1.29 7.56
N TYR A 86 16.35 -1.81 7.32
CA TYR A 86 16.05 -3.23 7.46
C TYR A 86 15.48 -3.89 6.19
N GLY A 87 15.10 -3.10 5.18
CA GLY A 87 14.57 -3.63 3.91
C GLY A 87 13.20 -4.29 4.07
N TYR A 88 13.11 -5.57 3.69
CA TYR A 88 11.88 -6.35 3.79
C TYR A 88 11.52 -6.65 5.25
N PRO A 89 10.23 -6.56 5.67
CA PRO A 89 9.05 -6.32 4.83
C PRO A 89 8.67 -4.84 4.67
N TYR A 90 9.34 -3.91 5.30
CA TYR A 90 8.94 -2.51 5.39
C TYR A 90 8.93 -1.80 4.04
N ASN A 91 9.80 -2.20 3.12
CA ASN A 91 9.88 -1.68 1.75
C ASN A 91 8.70 -2.11 0.84
N GLN A 92 7.78 -2.94 1.35
CA GLN A 92 6.59 -3.34 0.61
C GLN A 92 5.41 -2.38 0.79
N ILE A 93 5.51 -1.43 1.71
CA ILE A 93 4.44 -0.47 2.00
C ILE A 93 4.68 0.80 1.18
N ASN A 94 3.70 1.16 0.35
CA ASN A 94 3.73 2.44 -0.35
C ASN A 94 3.22 3.55 0.57
N PRO A 95 4.04 4.55 0.92
CA PRO A 95 3.65 5.63 1.82
C PRO A 95 2.42 6.42 1.36
N ARG A 96 2.17 6.49 0.06
CA ARG A 96 1.02 7.22 -0.50
C ARG A 96 -0.33 6.64 -0.12
N MET A 97 -0.39 5.40 0.37
CA MET A 97 -1.63 4.80 0.86
C MET A 97 -2.23 5.56 2.06
N PHE A 98 -1.43 6.36 2.76
CA PHE A 98 -1.87 7.15 3.91
C PHE A 98 -2.31 8.58 3.54
N ALA A 99 -2.27 8.98 2.27
CA ALA A 99 -2.53 10.35 1.82
C ALA A 99 -3.92 10.86 2.23
N ASN A 100 -4.92 9.99 2.20
CA ASN A 100 -6.30 10.37 2.53
C ASN A 100 -6.59 10.45 4.04
N GLY A 101 -5.66 10.02 4.90
CA GLY A 101 -5.85 9.99 6.35
C GLY A 101 -5.77 11.35 7.03
N GLY A 102 -5.43 12.43 6.29
CA GLY A 102 -5.34 13.78 6.82
C GLY A 102 -6.66 14.27 7.41
N GLY A 103 -6.62 14.86 8.61
CA GLY A 103 -7.81 15.39 9.29
C GLY A 103 -8.90 14.34 9.54
N GLY A 104 -8.54 13.07 9.76
CA GLY A 104 -9.50 11.99 9.93
C GLY A 104 -10.34 11.77 8.67
N TYR A 105 -9.67 11.52 7.56
CA TYR A 105 -10.29 11.36 6.23
C TYR A 105 -11.13 12.57 5.80
N GLY A 106 -10.65 13.79 6.14
CA GLY A 106 -11.33 15.05 5.84
C GLY A 106 -12.56 15.34 6.71
N ARG A 107 -12.87 14.50 7.69
CA ARG A 107 -14.04 14.67 8.57
C ARG A 107 -13.77 15.55 9.80
N LYS A 108 -12.52 15.97 10.01
CA LYS A 108 -12.07 16.78 11.15
C LYS A 108 -12.32 16.11 12.51
N THR A 109 -12.36 14.79 12.54
CA THR A 109 -12.67 13.98 13.73
C THR A 109 -11.40 13.49 14.44
N LEU A 110 -10.30 13.32 13.72
CA LEU A 110 -9.05 12.78 14.22
C LEU A 110 -7.87 13.54 13.62
N CYS A 111 -6.84 13.80 14.45
CA CYS A 111 -5.58 14.31 13.95
C CYS A 111 -4.91 13.26 13.02
N GLY A 112 -4.59 13.66 11.79
CA GLY A 112 -3.96 12.74 10.83
C GLY A 112 -2.60 12.22 11.30
N SER A 113 -1.82 13.01 12.03
CA SER A 113 -0.54 12.54 12.60
C SER A 113 -0.76 11.38 13.56
N LEU A 114 -1.78 11.47 14.42
CA LEU A 114 -2.15 10.36 15.30
C LEU A 114 -2.62 9.15 14.51
N GLY A 115 -3.49 9.37 13.51
CA GLY A 115 -3.98 8.28 12.64
C GLY A 115 -2.84 7.57 11.91
N GLY A 116 -1.87 8.31 11.37
CA GLY A 116 -0.69 7.76 10.72
C GLY A 116 0.20 6.96 11.65
N ALA A 117 0.46 7.48 12.86
CA ALA A 117 1.22 6.77 13.88
C ALA A 117 0.53 5.46 14.31
N CYS A 118 -0.78 5.51 14.59
CA CYS A 118 -1.56 4.33 14.97
C CYS A 118 -1.60 3.27 13.85
N ALA A 119 -1.74 3.68 12.59
CA ALA A 119 -1.73 2.77 11.47
C ALA A 119 -0.40 2.00 11.36
N VAL A 120 0.73 2.68 11.57
CA VAL A 120 2.04 2.04 11.56
C VAL A 120 2.26 1.16 12.79
N LEU A 121 1.82 1.60 13.98
CA LEU A 121 1.88 0.77 15.18
C LEU A 121 1.13 -0.55 15.03
N GLY A 122 0.04 -0.53 14.25
CA GLY A 122 -0.71 -1.74 13.91
C GLY A 122 0.10 -2.81 13.20
N LEU A 123 1.25 -2.50 12.61
CA LEU A 123 2.15 -3.50 12.03
C LEU A 123 2.91 -4.32 13.08
N PHE A 124 3.09 -3.78 14.27
CA PHE A 124 3.92 -4.33 15.34
C PHE A 124 3.13 -4.89 16.52
N CYS A 125 1.87 -4.54 16.62
CA CYS A 125 1.03 -4.89 17.76
C CYS A 125 -0.15 -5.75 17.32
N GLU A 126 -0.33 -6.90 17.93
CA GLU A 126 -1.60 -7.63 17.82
C GLU A 126 -2.66 -6.86 18.62
N GLY A 127 -3.72 -6.45 17.94
CA GLY A 127 -4.86 -5.78 18.59
C GLY A 127 -5.72 -6.77 19.38
N LYS A 128 -5.15 -7.37 20.43
CA LYS A 128 -5.89 -8.35 21.24
C LYS A 128 -6.95 -7.73 22.14
N ASP A 129 -6.89 -6.42 22.38
CA ASP A 129 -7.72 -5.72 23.35
C ASP A 129 -8.42 -4.49 22.79
N ALA A 130 -8.71 -4.45 21.50
CA ALA A 130 -9.50 -3.39 20.88
C ALA A 130 -11.01 -3.73 20.93
N GLY A 131 -11.49 -4.19 22.09
CA GLY A 131 -12.87 -4.50 22.38
C GLY A 131 -13.36 -3.76 23.61
#